data_52cc1b08c018004af2bedfff3198347c
#
_entry.id   52cc1b08c018004af2bedfff3198347c
#
_cell.length_a   1.000
_cell.length_b   1.000
_cell.length_c   1.000
_cell.angle_alpha   90.00
_cell.angle_beta   90.00
_cell.angle_gamma   90.00
#
_symmetry.space_group_name_H-M   'P 1'
#
loop_
_entity.id
_entity.type
_entity.pdbx_description
1 polymer ?
#
loop_
_entity_poly.entity_id
_entity_poly.type
_entity_poly.pdbx_seq_one_letter_code
_entity_poly.pdbx_strand_id
1 'polypeptide(L)'
;KEETSVYESVNFPGWEVVRKIGEGSFGGVYEIQRKLPDGRVETAALKKMSIPRDQEEVYVLQSQSFSGEQITAYFKKQMEELVREYLFMQKLSGCPNVVSCQDVRYSPHEDGIGWDIYIRMELLTPLKKYVTGQYSEYQVLRLGLDMCRALAACEKQNIIHRDIKPQNILVSENRTYKLADFGIAKVSEKTESGTMAGTNGYIAPEVANRQKYGKEVDIYSLGMVLY
;
A
#
# COMPACT_ATOMS: atom_id res chain seq x y z
N LYS A 1 -5.75 -20.13 -24.08
CA LYS A 1 -4.79 -21.06 -23.41
C LYS A 1 -3.38 -20.49 -23.24
N GLU A 2 -3.13 -19.21 -23.59
CA GLU A 2 -1.79 -18.58 -23.56
C GLU A 2 -1.59 -17.52 -22.47
N GLU A 3 -2.63 -17.15 -21.73
CA GLU A 3 -2.50 -16.09 -20.69
C GLU A 3 -1.99 -16.61 -19.32
N THR A 4 -1.96 -17.93 -19.10
CA THR A 4 -1.58 -18.50 -17.79
C THR A 4 -0.07 -18.44 -17.53
N SER A 5 0.77 -18.33 -18.56
CA SER A 5 2.23 -18.33 -18.43
C SER A 5 2.83 -16.97 -18.00
N VAL A 6 2.08 -15.87 -18.10
CA VAL A 6 2.57 -14.51 -17.83
C VAL A 6 2.70 -14.23 -16.33
N TYR A 7 2.03 -15.00 -15.47
CA TYR A 7 1.97 -14.75 -14.02
C TYR A 7 2.61 -15.85 -13.17
N GLU A 8 3.42 -16.73 -13.76
CA GLU A 8 4.08 -17.85 -13.05
C GLU A 8 4.90 -17.42 -11.83
N SER A 9 5.43 -16.19 -11.85
CA SER A 9 6.17 -15.62 -10.72
C SER A 9 5.27 -15.12 -9.57
N VAL A 10 3.93 -15.15 -9.72
CA VAL A 10 2.98 -14.71 -8.70
C VAL A 10 2.24 -15.93 -8.18
N ASN A 11 2.72 -16.50 -7.08
CA ASN A 11 2.12 -17.67 -6.47
C ASN A 11 1.62 -17.37 -5.05
N PHE A 12 0.31 -17.47 -4.86
CA PHE A 12 -0.31 -17.37 -3.54
C PHE A 12 -1.12 -18.64 -3.28
N PRO A 13 -0.70 -19.52 -2.35
CA PRO A 13 -1.28 -20.85 -2.19
C PRO A 13 -2.80 -20.86 -2.04
N GLY A 14 -3.46 -21.67 -2.87
CA GLY A 14 -4.92 -21.82 -2.88
C GLY A 14 -5.67 -20.71 -3.63
N TRP A 15 -4.97 -19.83 -4.34
CA TRP A 15 -5.53 -18.77 -5.17
C TRP A 15 -4.97 -18.80 -6.58
N GLU A 16 -5.79 -18.47 -7.56
CA GLU A 16 -5.42 -18.33 -8.97
C GLU A 16 -5.35 -16.85 -9.33
N VAL A 17 -4.32 -16.44 -10.08
CA VAL A 17 -4.21 -15.09 -10.61
C VAL A 17 -5.13 -14.94 -11.81
N VAL A 18 -6.03 -13.96 -11.75
CA VAL A 18 -6.96 -13.63 -12.83
C VAL A 18 -6.31 -12.65 -13.81
N ARG A 19 -5.78 -11.53 -13.30
CA ARG A 19 -5.15 -10.48 -14.11
C ARG A 19 -4.39 -9.49 -13.24
N LYS A 20 -3.48 -8.76 -13.86
CA LYS A 20 -2.84 -7.58 -13.22
C LYS A 20 -3.82 -6.40 -13.26
N ILE A 21 -4.04 -5.75 -12.12
CA ILE A 21 -4.99 -4.64 -11.96
C ILE A 21 -4.32 -3.30 -11.64
N GLY A 22 -3.05 -3.31 -11.26
CA GLY A 22 -2.28 -2.10 -10.95
C GLY A 22 -0.79 -2.33 -10.86
N GLU A 23 -0.07 -1.22 -10.74
CA GLU A 23 1.37 -1.16 -10.49
C GLU A 23 1.60 -0.34 -9.23
N GLY A 24 2.49 -0.81 -8.36
CA GLY A 24 2.93 -0.08 -7.15
C GLY A 24 4.42 0.20 -7.20
N SER A 25 4.92 1.01 -6.27
CA SER A 25 6.33 1.41 -6.20
C SER A 25 7.30 0.23 -6.06
N PHE A 26 6.85 -0.90 -5.52
CA PHE A 26 7.67 -2.09 -5.25
C PHE A 26 7.21 -3.34 -5.99
N GLY A 27 6.23 -3.23 -6.92
CA GLY A 27 5.72 -4.37 -7.68
C GLY A 27 4.29 -4.21 -8.15
N GLY A 28 3.65 -5.32 -8.51
CA GLY A 28 2.33 -5.35 -9.12
C GLY A 28 1.20 -5.65 -8.15
N VAL A 29 -0.01 -5.22 -8.52
CA VAL A 29 -1.26 -5.61 -7.86
C VAL A 29 -2.08 -6.46 -8.82
N TYR A 30 -2.55 -7.59 -8.32
CA TYR A 30 -3.24 -8.62 -9.09
C TYR A 30 -4.62 -8.90 -8.51
N GLU A 31 -5.58 -9.15 -9.37
CA GLU A 31 -6.84 -9.78 -9.00
C GLU A 31 -6.60 -11.28 -8.90
N ILE A 32 -6.97 -11.87 -7.77
CA ILE A 32 -6.87 -13.30 -7.53
C ILE A 32 -8.23 -13.85 -7.14
N GLN A 33 -8.44 -15.15 -7.42
CA GLN A 33 -9.68 -15.87 -7.09
C GLN A 33 -9.41 -17.24 -6.52
N ARG A 34 -10.38 -17.76 -5.77
CA ARG A 34 -10.44 -19.16 -5.39
C ARG A 34 -11.87 -19.69 -5.41
N LYS A 35 -12.03 -20.99 -5.72
CA LYS A 35 -13.31 -21.67 -5.59
C LYS A 35 -13.47 -22.20 -4.17
N LEU A 36 -14.58 -21.89 -3.55
CA LEU A 36 -14.97 -22.43 -2.24
C LEU A 36 -15.62 -23.79 -2.40
N PRO A 37 -15.67 -24.64 -1.31
CA PRO A 37 -16.30 -25.94 -1.34
C PRO A 37 -17.78 -25.94 -1.73
N ASP A 38 -18.48 -24.84 -1.49
CA ASP A 38 -19.88 -24.63 -1.84
C ASP A 38 -20.09 -24.13 -3.30
N GLY A 39 -19.02 -24.05 -4.09
CA GLY A 39 -19.03 -23.61 -5.48
C GLY A 39 -18.98 -22.11 -5.71
N ARG A 40 -19.05 -21.28 -4.66
CA ARG A 40 -18.86 -19.84 -4.79
C ARG A 40 -17.42 -19.50 -5.14
N VAL A 41 -17.25 -18.39 -5.86
CA VAL A 41 -15.94 -17.82 -6.17
C VAL A 41 -15.69 -16.66 -5.21
N GLU A 42 -14.59 -16.73 -4.48
CA GLU A 42 -14.08 -15.63 -3.68
C GLU A 42 -13.00 -14.90 -4.48
N THR A 43 -13.04 -13.56 -4.48
CA THR A 43 -12.06 -12.70 -5.15
C THR A 43 -11.32 -11.84 -4.14
N ALA A 44 -10.07 -11.51 -4.44
CA ALA A 44 -9.25 -10.62 -3.62
C ALA A 44 -8.25 -9.86 -4.49
N ALA A 45 -7.63 -8.82 -3.92
CA ALA A 45 -6.46 -8.19 -4.49
C ALA A 45 -5.21 -8.74 -3.82
N LEU A 46 -4.17 -8.99 -4.61
CA LEU A 46 -2.85 -9.42 -4.15
C LEU A 46 -1.80 -8.40 -4.58
N LYS A 47 -1.20 -7.72 -3.62
CA LYS A 47 -0.03 -6.86 -3.84
C LYS A 47 1.23 -7.72 -3.72
N LYS A 48 1.99 -7.85 -4.81
CA LYS A 48 3.32 -8.47 -4.80
C LYS A 48 4.36 -7.38 -4.78
N MET A 49 5.34 -7.51 -3.90
CA MET A 49 6.50 -6.63 -3.80
C MET A 49 7.76 -7.49 -3.76
N SER A 50 8.79 -7.09 -4.52
CA SER A 50 10.09 -7.76 -4.51
C SER A 50 11.16 -6.81 -3.94
N ILE A 51 12.03 -7.33 -3.10
CA ILE A 51 13.17 -6.64 -2.53
C ILE A 51 14.39 -7.53 -2.68
N PRO A 52 15.44 -7.07 -3.39
CA PRO A 52 15.51 -5.84 -4.20
C PRO A 52 14.48 -5.83 -5.34
N ARG A 53 14.17 -4.66 -5.88
CA ARG A 53 13.26 -4.52 -7.03
C ARG A 53 13.86 -5.09 -8.31
N ASP A 54 15.18 -4.94 -8.44
CA ASP A 54 15.96 -5.39 -9.58
C ASP A 54 17.42 -5.65 -9.19
N GLN A 55 18.19 -6.20 -10.11
CA GLN A 55 19.60 -6.52 -9.90
C GLN A 55 20.48 -5.26 -9.80
N GLU A 56 20.01 -4.11 -10.26
CA GLU A 56 20.76 -2.86 -10.21
C GLU A 56 20.92 -2.39 -8.75
N GLU A 57 19.88 -2.57 -7.91
CA GLU A 57 19.98 -2.26 -6.47
C GLU A 57 21.09 -3.09 -5.78
N VAL A 58 21.22 -4.36 -6.14
CA VAL A 58 22.30 -5.24 -5.64
C VAL A 58 23.66 -4.74 -6.12
N TYR A 59 23.78 -4.44 -7.41
CA TYR A 59 25.02 -3.96 -8.00
C TYR A 59 25.53 -2.66 -7.38
N VAL A 60 24.62 -1.73 -7.10
CA VAL A 60 24.95 -0.45 -6.42
C VAL A 60 25.59 -0.71 -5.06
N LEU A 61 25.05 -1.62 -4.24
CA LEU A 61 25.63 -1.96 -2.94
C LEU A 61 26.96 -2.68 -3.08
N GLN A 62 27.11 -3.56 -4.05
CA GLN A 62 28.39 -4.22 -4.36
C GLN A 62 29.46 -3.21 -4.77
N SER A 63 29.11 -2.21 -5.57
CA SER A 63 30.02 -1.14 -5.98
C SER A 63 30.51 -0.28 -4.81
N GLN A 64 29.71 -0.20 -3.73
CA GLN A 64 30.06 0.47 -2.48
C GLN A 64 30.86 -0.43 -1.52
N SER A 65 31.35 -1.58 -1.99
CA SER A 65 32.16 -2.55 -1.24
C SER A 65 31.42 -3.25 -0.07
N PHE A 66 30.09 -3.34 -0.15
CA PHE A 66 29.32 -4.15 0.81
C PHE A 66 29.58 -5.64 0.55
N SER A 67 29.78 -6.42 1.61
CA SER A 67 29.86 -7.87 1.51
C SER A 67 28.47 -8.49 1.24
N GLY A 68 28.40 -9.73 0.73
CA GLY A 68 27.15 -10.44 0.51
C GLY A 68 26.26 -10.51 1.77
N GLU A 69 26.86 -10.72 2.94
CA GLU A 69 26.13 -10.72 4.23
C GLU A 69 25.54 -9.35 4.56
N GLN A 70 26.29 -8.27 4.30
CA GLN A 70 25.82 -6.91 4.53
C GLN A 70 24.67 -6.54 3.57
N ILE A 71 24.75 -6.98 2.32
CA ILE A 71 23.69 -6.78 1.31
C ILE A 71 22.41 -7.52 1.74
N THR A 72 22.55 -8.79 2.13
CA THR A 72 21.42 -9.58 2.64
C THR A 72 20.79 -8.93 3.89
N ALA A 73 21.60 -8.48 4.84
CA ALA A 73 21.11 -7.79 6.03
C ALA A 73 20.40 -6.48 5.71
N TYR A 74 20.90 -5.73 4.72
CA TYR A 74 20.28 -4.49 4.26
C TYR A 74 18.86 -4.73 3.70
N PHE A 75 18.72 -5.70 2.79
CA PHE A 75 17.41 -6.02 2.21
C PHE A 75 16.47 -6.69 3.21
N LYS A 76 16.99 -7.48 4.15
CA LYS A 76 16.21 -8.03 5.25
C LYS A 76 15.58 -6.94 6.09
N LYS A 77 16.33 -5.88 6.41
CA LYS A 77 15.79 -4.73 7.13
C LYS A 77 14.68 -4.03 6.36
N GLN A 78 14.83 -3.84 5.05
CA GLN A 78 13.78 -3.27 4.22
C GLN A 78 12.53 -4.15 4.20
N MET A 79 12.69 -5.48 4.08
CA MET A 79 11.58 -6.42 4.16
C MET A 79 10.84 -6.31 5.50
N GLU A 80 11.57 -6.27 6.62
CA GLU A 80 10.97 -6.10 7.95
C GLU A 80 10.20 -4.79 8.09
N GLU A 81 10.67 -3.71 7.46
CA GLU A 81 9.97 -2.42 7.42
C GLU A 81 8.65 -2.51 6.63
N LEU A 82 8.64 -3.20 5.48
CA LEU A 82 7.42 -3.41 4.69
C LEU A 82 6.42 -4.35 5.39
N VAL A 83 6.90 -5.40 6.05
CA VAL A 83 6.03 -6.27 6.85
C VAL A 83 5.42 -5.49 8.03
N ARG A 84 6.17 -4.55 8.60
CA ARG A 84 5.66 -3.65 9.66
C ARG A 84 4.49 -2.79 9.19
N GLU A 85 4.52 -2.35 7.94
CA GLU A 85 3.41 -1.64 7.31
C GLU A 85 2.11 -2.45 7.35
N TYR A 86 2.19 -3.73 7.01
CA TYR A 86 1.05 -4.65 7.15
C TYR A 86 0.52 -4.70 8.59
N LEU A 87 1.39 -4.67 9.60
CA LEU A 87 0.98 -4.64 10.99
C LEU A 87 0.21 -3.36 11.35
N PHE A 88 0.49 -2.23 10.69
CA PHE A 88 -0.31 -1.00 10.86
C PHE A 88 -1.72 -1.19 10.30
N MET A 89 -1.84 -1.79 9.12
CA MET A 89 -3.17 -2.08 8.55
C MET A 89 -3.97 -3.05 9.42
N GLN A 90 -3.31 -4.04 10.05
CA GLN A 90 -3.96 -4.91 11.03
C GLN A 90 -4.48 -4.13 12.25
N LYS A 91 -3.74 -3.16 12.78
CA LYS A 91 -4.21 -2.30 13.88
C LYS A 91 -5.43 -1.47 13.51
N LEU A 92 -5.58 -1.16 12.22
CA LEU A 92 -6.72 -0.43 11.66
C LEU A 92 -7.86 -1.37 11.21
N SER A 93 -7.69 -2.69 11.39
CA SER A 93 -8.73 -3.66 11.05
C SER A 93 -10.01 -3.37 11.84
N GLY A 94 -11.16 -3.44 11.15
CA GLY A 94 -12.46 -3.04 11.71
C GLY A 94 -12.87 -1.60 11.43
N CYS A 95 -11.97 -0.72 10.95
CA CYS A 95 -12.38 0.56 10.40
C CYS A 95 -12.95 0.37 8.99
N PRO A 96 -14.23 0.66 8.73
CA PRO A 96 -14.84 0.45 7.42
C PRO A 96 -14.25 1.32 6.32
N ASN A 97 -13.55 2.40 6.69
CA ASN A 97 -12.95 3.36 5.76
C ASN A 97 -11.43 3.14 5.55
N VAL A 98 -10.90 2.01 6.00
CA VAL A 98 -9.54 1.56 5.72
C VAL A 98 -9.61 0.24 4.97
N VAL A 99 -8.71 0.05 4.00
CA VAL A 99 -8.62 -1.21 3.25
C VAL A 99 -8.28 -2.35 4.19
N SER A 100 -9.08 -3.42 4.13
CA SER A 100 -8.88 -4.61 4.95
C SER A 100 -7.79 -5.50 4.37
N CYS A 101 -6.71 -5.70 5.11
CA CYS A 101 -5.70 -6.69 4.82
C CYS A 101 -6.01 -8.00 5.52
N GLN A 102 -5.99 -9.10 4.75
CA GLN A 102 -6.46 -10.40 5.18
C GLN A 102 -5.32 -11.37 5.49
N ASP A 103 -4.22 -11.28 4.74
CA ASP A 103 -3.08 -12.20 4.89
C ASP A 103 -1.79 -11.55 4.36
N VAL A 104 -0.65 -11.92 4.94
CA VAL A 104 0.68 -11.55 4.45
C VAL A 104 1.57 -12.79 4.40
N ARG A 105 2.33 -12.91 3.33
CA ARG A 105 3.34 -13.95 3.16
C ARG A 105 4.60 -13.35 2.60
N TYR A 106 5.72 -13.96 2.89
CA TYR A 106 7.00 -13.62 2.30
C TYR A 106 7.82 -14.90 2.08
N SER A 107 8.59 -14.91 1.01
CA SER A 107 9.51 -15.99 0.66
C SER A 107 10.86 -15.42 0.24
N PRO A 108 11.98 -16.04 0.65
CA PRO A 108 13.28 -15.64 0.16
C PRO A 108 13.40 -15.94 -1.34
N HIS A 109 14.20 -15.16 -2.05
CA HIS A 109 14.58 -15.46 -3.42
C HIS A 109 15.50 -16.68 -3.48
N GLU A 110 15.49 -17.40 -4.59
CA GLU A 110 16.31 -18.62 -4.77
C GLU A 110 17.82 -18.35 -4.70
N ASP A 111 18.27 -17.16 -5.11
CA ASP A 111 19.66 -16.72 -5.03
C ASP A 111 20.12 -16.35 -3.60
N GLY A 112 19.20 -16.41 -2.63
CA GLY A 112 19.45 -16.08 -1.23
C GLY A 112 19.57 -14.58 -0.95
N ILE A 113 19.42 -13.71 -1.97
CA ILE A 113 19.45 -12.26 -1.81
C ILE A 113 18.07 -11.69 -2.06
N GLY A 114 17.36 -11.34 -0.99
CA GLY A 114 16.07 -10.69 -1.11
C GLY A 114 14.85 -11.55 -0.80
N TRP A 115 13.68 -10.94 -0.93
CA TRP A 115 12.39 -11.54 -0.60
C TRP A 115 11.28 -11.06 -1.53
N ASP A 116 10.37 -11.96 -1.86
CA ASP A 116 9.06 -11.62 -2.38
C ASP A 116 8.07 -11.52 -1.22
N ILE A 117 7.31 -10.43 -1.16
CA ILE A 117 6.29 -10.15 -0.15
C ILE A 117 4.93 -10.10 -0.85
N TYR A 118 3.96 -10.79 -0.30
CA TYR A 118 2.61 -10.88 -0.81
C TYR A 118 1.63 -10.41 0.26
N ILE A 119 0.82 -9.41 -0.06
CA ILE A 119 -0.25 -8.90 0.82
C ILE A 119 -1.59 -9.13 0.14
N ARG A 120 -2.42 -9.99 0.72
CA ARG A 120 -3.79 -10.22 0.25
C ARG A 120 -4.74 -9.28 0.97
N MET A 121 -5.56 -8.58 0.20
CA MET A 121 -6.50 -7.58 0.68
C MET A 121 -7.83 -7.67 -0.08
N GLU A 122 -8.86 -6.99 0.42
CA GLU A 122 -10.12 -6.87 -0.28
C GLU A 122 -9.95 -6.26 -1.69
N LEU A 123 -10.71 -6.78 -2.67
CA LEU A 123 -10.72 -6.26 -4.04
C LEU A 123 -11.65 -5.05 -4.10
N LEU A 124 -11.11 -3.90 -4.49
CA LEU A 124 -11.82 -2.63 -4.52
C LEU A 124 -11.58 -1.90 -5.83
N THR A 125 -12.46 -0.95 -6.15
CA THR A 125 -12.36 -0.12 -7.36
C THR A 125 -11.53 1.14 -7.07
N PRO A 126 -10.48 1.46 -7.84
CA PRO A 126 -9.77 2.73 -7.73
C PRO A 126 -10.70 3.92 -7.93
N LEU A 127 -10.54 4.97 -7.11
CA LEU A 127 -11.36 6.18 -7.15
C LEU A 127 -11.47 6.76 -8.58
N LYS A 128 -10.35 6.82 -9.30
CA LYS A 128 -10.31 7.32 -10.69
C LYS A 128 -11.17 6.51 -11.68
N LYS A 129 -11.34 5.19 -11.41
CA LYS A 129 -12.19 4.33 -12.25
C LYS A 129 -13.66 4.39 -11.82
N TYR A 130 -13.91 4.69 -10.56
CA TYR A 130 -15.25 4.78 -10.00
C TYR A 130 -15.97 6.05 -10.46
N VAL A 131 -15.26 7.16 -10.58
CA VAL A 131 -15.83 8.44 -11.01
C VAL A 131 -15.44 8.72 -12.46
N THR A 132 -16.47 8.72 -13.33
CA THR A 132 -16.36 9.00 -14.76
C THR A 132 -17.01 10.34 -15.07
N GLY A 133 -16.41 11.44 -14.64
CA GLY A 133 -16.96 12.78 -14.87
C GLY A 133 -16.74 13.72 -13.69
N GLN A 134 -17.58 14.76 -13.58
CA GLN A 134 -17.50 15.69 -12.45
C GLN A 134 -18.12 15.06 -11.20
N TYR A 135 -17.45 15.26 -10.06
CA TYR A 135 -18.00 14.90 -8.76
C TYR A 135 -19.20 15.79 -8.42
N SER A 136 -20.30 15.20 -7.98
CA SER A 136 -21.34 15.95 -7.32
C SER A 136 -20.89 16.41 -5.93
N GLU A 137 -21.43 17.52 -5.44
CA GLU A 137 -21.19 17.99 -4.07
C GLU A 137 -21.40 16.89 -3.03
N TYR A 138 -22.46 16.10 -3.18
CA TYR A 138 -22.73 14.95 -2.31
C TYR A 138 -21.60 13.91 -2.31
N GLN A 139 -21.02 13.61 -3.47
CA GLN A 139 -19.89 12.66 -3.57
C GLN A 139 -18.64 13.21 -2.90
N VAL A 140 -18.34 14.50 -3.05
CA VAL A 140 -17.22 15.16 -2.38
C VAL A 140 -17.40 15.14 -0.86
N LEU A 141 -18.59 15.48 -0.37
CA LEU A 141 -18.89 15.43 1.07
C LEU A 141 -18.77 14.01 1.65
N ARG A 142 -19.29 13.01 0.93
CA ARG A 142 -19.17 11.60 1.33
C ARG A 142 -17.72 11.14 1.37
N LEU A 143 -16.93 11.48 0.34
CA LEU A 143 -15.50 11.21 0.30
C LEU A 143 -14.79 11.85 1.49
N GLY A 144 -15.04 13.13 1.75
CA GLY A 144 -14.43 13.84 2.88
C GLY A 144 -14.77 13.19 4.23
N LEU A 145 -16.04 12.85 4.46
CA LEU A 145 -16.49 12.19 5.69
C LEU A 145 -15.85 10.81 5.88
N ASP A 146 -15.79 10.00 4.83
CA ASP A 146 -15.21 8.67 4.89
C ASP A 146 -13.69 8.73 5.14
N MET A 147 -12.98 9.67 4.49
CA MET A 147 -11.56 9.88 4.74
C MET A 147 -11.29 10.43 6.15
N CYS A 148 -12.11 11.34 6.66
CA CYS A 148 -12.00 11.80 8.05
C CYS A 148 -12.16 10.65 9.06
N ARG A 149 -13.05 9.68 8.79
CA ARG A 149 -13.19 8.49 9.64
C ARG A 149 -11.93 7.60 9.58
N ALA A 150 -11.36 7.42 8.39
CA ALA A 150 -10.08 6.71 8.25
C ALA A 150 -8.96 7.39 9.03
N LEU A 151 -8.82 8.71 8.91
CA LEU A 151 -7.81 9.50 9.62
C LEU A 151 -8.03 9.49 11.13
N ALA A 152 -9.28 9.54 11.59
CA ALA A 152 -9.59 9.41 13.02
C ALA A 152 -9.19 8.03 13.58
N ALA A 153 -9.31 6.96 12.78
CA ALA A 153 -8.81 5.64 13.15
C ALA A 153 -7.28 5.61 13.21
N CYS A 154 -6.60 6.21 12.24
CA CYS A 154 -5.14 6.37 12.24
C CYS A 154 -4.66 7.13 13.48
N GLU A 155 -5.32 8.24 13.80
CA GLU A 155 -4.99 9.06 14.98
C GLU A 155 -5.06 8.28 16.28
N LYS A 156 -6.10 7.45 16.48
CA LYS A 156 -6.25 6.59 17.66
C LYS A 156 -5.10 5.59 17.83
N GLN A 157 -4.45 5.23 16.73
CA GLN A 157 -3.31 4.31 16.71
C GLN A 157 -1.96 5.02 16.60
N ASN A 158 -1.95 6.37 16.69
CA ASN A 158 -0.78 7.22 16.47
C ASN A 158 -0.09 7.00 15.11
N ILE A 159 -0.86 6.66 14.06
CA ILE A 159 -0.36 6.46 12.71
C ILE A 159 -0.57 7.76 11.92
N ILE A 160 0.47 8.21 11.21
CA ILE A 160 0.42 9.25 10.19
C ILE A 160 0.58 8.58 8.84
N HIS A 161 -0.36 8.78 7.92
CA HIS A 161 -0.38 8.10 6.61
C HIS A 161 0.68 8.64 5.64
N ARG A 162 0.81 9.96 5.52
CA ARG A 162 1.80 10.73 4.76
C ARG A 162 1.70 10.66 3.21
N ASP A 163 0.77 9.87 2.66
CA ASP A 163 0.56 9.76 1.21
C ASP A 163 -0.92 9.74 0.83
N ILE A 164 -1.70 10.70 1.35
CA ILE A 164 -3.10 10.85 0.99
C ILE A 164 -3.18 11.50 -0.37
N LYS A 165 -3.75 10.77 -1.33
CA LYS A 165 -3.94 11.16 -2.73
C LYS A 165 -5.05 10.32 -3.36
N PRO A 166 -5.65 10.74 -4.49
CA PRO A 166 -6.73 10.00 -5.14
C PRO A 166 -6.36 8.55 -5.51
N GLN A 167 -5.08 8.27 -5.81
CA GLN A 167 -4.61 6.94 -6.17
C GLN A 167 -4.67 5.96 -4.99
N ASN A 168 -4.56 6.46 -3.75
CA ASN A 168 -4.62 5.69 -2.51
C ASN A 168 -6.01 5.65 -1.89
N ILE A 169 -7.04 6.08 -2.65
CA ILE A 169 -8.44 5.99 -2.25
C ILE A 169 -9.15 5.00 -3.16
N LEU A 170 -9.75 3.99 -2.56
CA LEU A 170 -10.47 2.94 -3.23
C LEU A 170 -11.95 2.98 -2.82
N VAL A 171 -12.80 2.37 -3.62
CA VAL A 171 -14.25 2.38 -3.41
C VAL A 171 -14.77 0.95 -3.38
N SER A 172 -15.54 0.62 -2.34
CA SER A 172 -16.19 -0.68 -2.22
C SER A 172 -17.49 -0.73 -3.05
N GLU A 173 -18.04 -1.92 -3.26
CA GLU A 173 -19.34 -2.14 -3.91
C GLU A 173 -20.46 -1.36 -3.23
N ASN A 174 -20.40 -1.21 -1.90
CA ASN A 174 -21.35 -0.42 -1.11
C ASN A 174 -21.08 1.08 -1.16
N ARG A 175 -20.24 1.55 -2.10
CA ARG A 175 -19.89 2.98 -2.27
C ARG A 175 -19.27 3.62 -1.04
N THR A 176 -18.53 2.85 -0.24
CA THR A 176 -17.73 3.35 0.88
C THR A 176 -16.34 3.66 0.37
N TYR A 177 -15.85 4.87 0.62
CA TYR A 177 -14.47 5.24 0.30
C TYR A 177 -13.53 4.70 1.39
N LYS A 178 -12.43 4.10 0.95
CA LYS A 178 -11.45 3.44 1.82
C LYS A 178 -10.05 3.92 1.52
N LEU A 179 -9.29 4.22 2.57
CA LEU A 179 -7.89 4.60 2.49
C LEU A 179 -7.02 3.35 2.36
N ALA A 180 -6.11 3.37 1.41
CA ALA A 180 -5.19 2.28 1.07
C ALA A 180 -3.74 2.76 1.09
N ASP A 181 -2.81 1.82 0.99
CA ASP A 181 -1.37 2.03 0.78
C ASP A 181 -0.68 2.81 1.92
N PHE A 182 -0.44 2.12 3.01
CA PHE A 182 0.28 2.63 4.18
C PHE A 182 1.81 2.53 4.04
N GLY A 183 2.35 2.41 2.79
CA GLY A 183 3.75 2.15 2.45
C GLY A 183 4.75 3.11 3.01
N ILE A 184 4.33 4.31 3.34
CA ILE A 184 5.18 5.30 4.00
C ILE A 184 4.58 5.82 5.31
N ALA A 185 3.56 5.13 5.83
CA ALA A 185 2.98 5.46 7.12
C ALA A 185 4.03 5.34 8.24
N LYS A 186 3.88 6.13 9.28
CA LYS A 186 4.79 6.16 10.43
C LYS A 186 3.99 6.23 11.74
N VAL A 187 4.50 5.56 12.77
CA VAL A 187 4.04 5.82 14.13
C VAL A 187 4.53 7.18 14.56
N SER A 188 3.64 8.01 15.11
CA SER A 188 3.90 9.39 15.53
C SER A 188 4.76 9.47 16.81
N GLU A 189 5.79 8.63 16.94
CA GLU A 189 6.79 8.80 17.98
C GLU A 189 7.85 9.77 17.48
N LYS A 190 7.67 11.06 17.81
CA LYS A 190 8.62 12.17 17.63
C LYS A 190 9.44 12.11 16.34
N THR A 191 8.93 12.71 15.29
CA THR A 191 9.73 12.99 14.08
C THR A 191 10.78 14.05 14.43
N GLU A 192 11.96 13.62 14.88
CA GLU A 192 13.07 14.54 15.21
C GLU A 192 13.72 15.15 13.98
N SER A 193 13.53 14.59 12.80
CA SER A 193 13.99 15.16 11.52
C SER A 193 12.92 15.03 10.46
N GLY A 194 12.59 16.12 9.78
CA GLY A 194 11.63 16.17 8.70
C GLY A 194 12.02 15.26 7.53
N THR A 195 11.52 14.04 7.55
CA THR A 195 11.67 13.11 6.42
C THR A 195 10.74 13.59 5.32
N MET A 196 11.27 13.93 4.15
CA MET A 196 10.46 14.28 2.99
C MET A 196 9.79 13.00 2.46
N ALA A 197 8.49 12.88 2.67
CA ALA A 197 7.69 11.74 2.23
C ALA A 197 6.35 12.24 1.68
N GLY A 198 5.82 11.58 0.65
CA GLY A 198 4.55 11.91 0.02
C GLY A 198 4.67 12.20 -1.47
N THR A 199 3.52 12.42 -2.10
CA THR A 199 3.39 12.67 -3.53
C THR A 199 3.30 14.17 -3.83
N ASN A 200 4.12 14.68 -4.77
CA ASN A 200 4.07 16.08 -5.20
C ASN A 200 2.64 16.54 -5.53
N GLY A 201 2.27 17.72 -5.07
CA GLY A 201 0.93 18.29 -5.21
C GLY A 201 0.01 18.03 -4.01
N TYR A 202 0.31 17.07 -3.16
CA TYR A 202 -0.46 16.76 -1.95
C TYR A 202 0.36 16.93 -0.66
N ILE A 203 1.66 17.19 -0.78
CA ILE A 203 2.59 17.34 0.34
C ILE A 203 2.32 18.65 1.06
N ALA A 204 2.17 18.60 2.39
CA ALA A 204 2.04 19.77 3.23
C ALA A 204 3.33 20.62 3.22
N PRO A 205 3.21 21.96 3.28
CA PRO A 205 4.36 22.88 3.22
C PRO A 205 5.46 22.57 4.24
N GLU A 206 5.11 22.22 5.46
CA GLU A 206 6.04 21.86 6.52
C GLU A 206 6.85 20.60 6.20
N VAL A 207 6.24 19.62 5.51
CA VAL A 207 6.94 18.42 5.02
C VAL A 207 7.92 18.79 3.90
N ALA A 208 7.47 19.60 2.94
CA ALA A 208 8.30 20.08 1.84
C ALA A 208 9.52 20.88 2.36
N ASN A 209 9.34 21.66 3.43
CA ASN A 209 10.36 22.45 4.07
C ASN A 209 11.19 21.67 5.12
N ARG A 210 10.99 20.35 5.23
CA ARG A 210 11.70 19.45 6.17
C ARG A 210 11.56 19.89 7.64
N GLN A 211 10.47 20.54 7.99
CA GLN A 211 10.15 20.93 9.36
C GLN A 211 9.62 19.73 10.15
N LYS A 212 9.53 19.87 11.47
CA LYS A 212 8.80 18.89 12.30
C LYS A 212 7.32 18.96 11.97
N TYR A 213 6.69 17.79 11.83
CA TYR A 213 5.26 17.70 11.52
C TYR A 213 4.59 16.57 12.31
N GLY A 214 3.30 16.63 12.43
CA GLY A 214 2.44 15.62 13.03
C GLY A 214 1.35 15.14 12.06
N LYS A 215 0.22 14.72 12.61
CA LYS A 215 -0.94 14.20 11.88
C LYS A 215 -1.66 15.23 11.00
N GLU A 216 -1.45 16.51 11.24
CA GLU A 216 -2.02 17.64 10.49
C GLU A 216 -1.65 17.60 9.00
N VAL A 217 -0.54 16.98 8.64
CA VAL A 217 -0.11 16.83 7.24
C VAL A 217 -1.08 15.99 6.42
N ASP A 218 -1.72 14.99 7.04
CA ASP A 218 -2.75 14.17 6.39
C ASP A 218 -4.03 14.99 6.14
N ILE A 219 -4.37 15.91 7.03
CA ILE A 219 -5.52 16.82 6.86
C ILE A 219 -5.25 17.78 5.71
N TYR A 220 -4.04 18.33 5.59
CA TYR A 220 -3.65 19.16 4.46
C TYR A 220 -3.79 18.38 3.14
N SER A 221 -3.22 17.17 3.08
CA SER A 221 -3.28 16.31 1.88
C SER A 221 -4.73 15.95 1.50
N LEU A 222 -5.59 15.68 2.50
CA LEU A 222 -7.02 15.47 2.27
C LEU A 222 -7.69 16.73 1.70
N GLY A 223 -7.38 17.91 2.22
CA GLY A 223 -7.86 19.18 1.66
C GLY A 223 -7.53 19.33 0.18
N MET A 224 -6.30 18.98 -0.22
CA MET A 224 -5.86 18.98 -1.62
C MET A 224 -6.58 17.95 -2.50
N VAL A 225 -7.04 16.84 -1.94
CA VAL A 225 -7.84 15.83 -2.65
C VAL A 225 -9.26 16.32 -2.89
N LEU A 226 -9.84 17.08 -1.96
CA LEU A 226 -11.23 17.55 -2.02
C LEU A 226 -11.41 18.83 -2.85
N TYR A 227 -10.30 19.57 -3.08
CA TYR A 227 -10.26 20.76 -3.93
C TYR A 227 -10.24 20.39 -5.41
#